data_88f3c04ea0296afa95ee260a44b01ec1
#
_entry.id   88f3c04ea0296afa95ee260a44b01ec1
#
_cell.length_a   1.000
_cell.length_b   1.000
_cell.length_c   1.000
_cell.angle_alpha   90.00
_cell.angle_beta   90.00
_cell.angle_gamma   90.00
#
_symmetry.space_group_name_H-M   'P 1'
#
loop_
_entity.id
_entity.type
_entity.pdbx_description
1 polymer ?
#
loop_
_entity_poly.entity_id
_entity_poly.type
_entity_poly.pdbx_seq_one_letter_code
_entity_poly.pdbx_strand_id
1 'polypeptide(L)' 'MDKMGLGQRICEARKSHGWTQETLAEQAGIGVMYLGEIERGIKAPSMKVFIKLLNALEISA' A
#
# COMPACT_ATOMS: atom_id res chain seq x y z
N MET A 1 4.87 -16.53 7.79
CA MET A 1 4.75 -15.55 6.73
C MET A 1 5.39 -14.25 7.18
N ASP A 2 6.22 -13.68 6.37
CA ASP A 2 6.98 -12.52 6.77
C ASP A 2 6.23 -11.22 6.45
N LYS A 3 6.72 -10.14 7.03
CA LYS A 3 6.11 -8.83 6.87
C LYS A 3 6.23 -8.32 5.43
N MET A 4 7.23 -8.82 4.71
CA MET A 4 7.46 -8.40 3.35
C MET A 4 6.34 -8.83 2.42
N GLY A 5 5.65 -9.92 2.76
CA GLY A 5 4.60 -10.44 1.92
C GLY A 5 3.49 -9.43 1.67
N LEU A 6 3.02 -8.75 2.72
CA LEU A 6 1.95 -7.76 2.58
C LEU A 6 2.44 -6.54 1.80
N GLY A 7 3.59 -6.02 2.18
CA GLY A 7 4.15 -4.84 1.52
C GLY A 7 4.41 -5.10 0.04
N GLN A 8 4.92 -6.28 -0.26
CA GLN A 8 5.21 -6.65 -1.64
C GLN A 8 3.92 -6.74 -2.46
N ARG A 9 2.86 -7.28 -1.88
CA ARG A 9 1.57 -7.38 -2.58
C ARG A 9 0.99 -6.01 -2.86
N ILE A 10 1.12 -5.08 -1.92
CA ILE A 10 0.66 -3.71 -2.13
C ILE A 10 1.48 -3.08 -3.27
N CYS A 11 2.78 -3.28 -3.25
CA CYS A 11 3.67 -2.75 -4.27
C CYS A 11 3.30 -3.29 -5.65
N GLU A 12 3.06 -4.59 -5.75
CA GLU A 12 2.69 -5.22 -7.02
C GLU A 12 1.35 -4.73 -7.52
N ALA A 13 0.37 -4.59 -6.63
CA ALA A 13 -0.94 -4.07 -7.02
C ALA A 13 -0.82 -2.63 -7.51
N ARG A 14 0.00 -1.84 -6.84
CA ARG A 14 0.25 -0.47 -7.27
C ARG A 14 0.84 -0.42 -8.67
N LYS A 15 1.86 -1.24 -8.89
CA LYS A 15 2.52 -1.28 -10.21
C LYS A 15 1.58 -1.77 -11.30
N SER A 16 0.68 -2.67 -10.93
CA SER A 16 -0.33 -3.19 -11.83
C SER A 16 -1.25 -2.07 -12.34
N HIS A 17 -1.46 -1.03 -11.52
CA HIS A 17 -2.23 0.14 -11.93
C HIS A 17 -1.38 1.13 -12.73
N GLY A 18 -0.08 0.92 -12.83
CA GLY A 18 0.82 1.87 -13.45
C GLY A 18 1.08 3.10 -12.58
N TRP A 19 0.91 2.98 -11.27
CA TRP A 19 1.00 4.10 -10.34
C TRP A 19 2.36 4.16 -9.65
N THR A 20 2.79 5.39 -9.36
CA THR A 20 3.93 5.62 -8.48
C THR A 20 3.47 5.50 -7.03
N GLN A 21 4.43 5.45 -6.10
CA GLN A 21 4.10 5.50 -4.67
C GLN A 21 3.35 6.77 -4.33
N GLU A 22 3.74 7.89 -4.94
CA GLU A 22 3.06 9.16 -4.70
C GLU A 22 1.60 9.10 -5.11
N THR A 23 1.32 8.49 -6.25
CA THR A 23 -0.04 8.36 -6.73
C THR A 23 -0.89 7.52 -5.78
N LEU A 24 -0.38 6.37 -5.37
CA LEU A 24 -1.14 5.52 -4.46
C LEU A 24 -1.34 6.19 -3.11
N ALA A 25 -0.30 6.84 -2.60
CA ALA A 25 -0.41 7.52 -1.31
C ALA A 25 -1.49 8.60 -1.37
N GLU A 26 -1.54 9.33 -2.47
CA GLU A 26 -2.55 10.37 -2.67
C GLU A 26 -3.95 9.76 -2.74
N GLN A 27 -4.11 8.69 -3.50
CA GLN A 27 -5.40 8.02 -3.65
C GLN A 27 -5.88 7.44 -2.32
N ALA A 28 -4.97 6.93 -1.51
CA ALA A 28 -5.33 6.35 -0.22
C ALA A 28 -5.40 7.38 0.91
N GLY A 29 -4.91 8.60 0.66
CA GLY A 29 -4.92 9.64 1.68
C GLY A 29 -3.91 9.38 2.80
N ILE A 30 -2.74 8.85 2.46
CA ILE A 30 -1.67 8.59 3.45
C ILE A 30 -0.39 9.24 2.95
N GLY A 31 0.60 9.35 3.85
CA GLY A 31 1.88 9.91 3.48
C GLY A 31 2.67 8.97 2.59
N VAL A 32 3.39 9.52 1.61
CA VAL A 32 4.17 8.73 0.67
C VAL A 32 5.32 8.01 1.38
N MET A 33 5.92 8.66 2.37
CA MET A 33 6.99 8.03 3.14
C MET A 33 6.49 6.82 3.91
N TYR A 34 5.31 6.95 4.52
CA TYR A 34 4.67 5.86 5.24
C TYR A 34 4.37 4.70 4.30
N LEU A 35 3.84 5.02 3.12
CA LEU A 35 3.57 3.98 2.12
C LEU A 35 4.86 3.26 1.71
N GLY A 36 5.94 4.00 1.51
CA GLY A 36 7.22 3.39 1.18
C GLY A 36 7.69 2.43 2.26
N GLU A 37 7.50 2.79 3.52
CA GLU A 37 7.88 1.93 4.64
C GLU A 37 7.03 0.66 4.67
N ILE A 38 5.75 0.79 4.38
CA ILE A 38 4.86 -0.37 4.31
C ILE A 38 5.31 -1.30 3.18
N GLU A 39 5.60 -0.76 2.02
CA GLU A 39 6.00 -1.58 0.87
C GLU A 39 7.31 -2.31 1.11
N ARG A 40 8.21 -1.69 1.88
CA ARG A 40 9.50 -2.32 2.20
C ARG A 40 9.42 -3.28 3.39
N GLY A 41 8.26 -3.38 4.02
CA GLY A 41 8.10 -4.27 5.17
C GLY A 41 8.66 -3.71 6.47
N ILE A 42 8.99 -2.41 6.49
CA ILE A 42 9.52 -1.77 7.69
C ILE A 42 8.41 -1.51 8.70
N LYS A 43 7.23 -1.17 8.19
CA LYS A 43 6.07 -0.92 9.02
C LYS A 43 4.87 -1.69 8.50
N ALA A 44 4.02 -2.13 9.41
CA ALA A 44 2.73 -2.72 9.05
C ALA A 44 1.68 -1.62 9.07
N PRO A 45 0.75 -1.60 8.10
CA PRO A 45 -0.30 -0.60 8.13
C PRO A 45 -1.29 -0.92 9.24
N SER A 46 -1.87 0.13 9.83
CA SER A 46 -3.01 -0.07 10.72
C SER A 46 -4.18 -0.60 9.91
N MET A 47 -5.18 -1.15 10.60
CA MET A 47 -6.37 -1.65 9.92
C MET A 47 -7.02 -0.55 9.09
N LYS A 48 -7.09 0.66 9.64
CA LYS A 48 -7.69 1.78 8.94
C LYS A 48 -6.94 2.10 7.65
N VAL A 49 -5.61 2.14 7.73
CA VAL A 49 -4.77 2.43 6.57
C VAL A 49 -4.85 1.28 5.55
N PHE A 50 -4.89 0.05 6.04
CA PHE A 50 -5.00 -1.11 5.17
C PHE A 50 -6.28 -1.05 4.34
N ILE A 51 -7.40 -0.70 4.97
CA ILE A 51 -8.67 -0.57 4.26
C ILE A 51 -8.58 0.56 3.22
N LYS A 52 -7.94 1.68 3.58
CA LYS A 52 -7.77 2.78 2.62
C LYS A 52 -6.96 2.34 1.41
N LEU A 53 -5.93 1.54 1.62
CA LEU A 53 -5.12 1.02 0.52
C LEU A 53 -5.92 0.07 -0.35
N LEU A 54 -6.69 -0.82 0.25
CA LEU A 54 -7.52 -1.74 -0.52
C LEU A 54 -8.54 -0.99 -1.37
N ASN A 55 -9.16 0.03 -0.79
CA ASN A 55 -10.14 0.83 -1.54
C ASN A 55 -9.47 1.57 -2.69
N ALA A 56 -8.30 2.15 -2.45
CA ALA A 56 -7.58 2.88 -3.49
C ALA A 56 -7.18 1.97 -4.64
N LEU A 57 -6.80 0.74 -4.31
CA LEU A 57 -6.38 -0.24 -5.31
C LEU A 57 -7.55 -1.02 -5.89
N GLU A 58 -8.76 -0.79 -5.38
CA GLU A 58 -9.98 -1.45 -5.83
C GLU A 58 -9.91 -2.97 -5.69
N ILE A 59 -9.28 -3.41 -4.61
CA ILE A 59 -9.19 -4.83 -4.33
C ILE A 59 -10.38 -5.22 -3.47
N SER A 60 -11.12 -6.21 -3.93
CA SER A 60 -12.24 -6.75 -3.16
C SER A 60 -11.72 -7.60 -2.02
N ALA A 61 -12.31 -7.46 -0.87
CA ALA A 61 -11.96 -8.30 0.26
C ALA A 61 -12.52 -9.70 0.10
#